data_399844b82b515b35ada55adb10dc06db
#
_entry.id   399844b82b515b35ada55adb10dc06db
#
_cell.length_a   1.000
_cell.length_b   1.000
_cell.length_c   1.000
_cell.angle_alpha   90.00
_cell.angle_beta   90.00
_cell.angle_gamma   90.00
#
_symmetry.space_group_name_H-M   'P 1'
#
loop_
_entity.id
_entity.type
_entity.pdbx_description
1 polymer ?
#
loop_
_entity_poly.entity_id
_entity_poly.type
_entity_poly.pdbx_seq_one_letter_code
_entity_poly.pdbx_strand_id
1 'polypeptide(L)'
;MTETCGPACLIGPDDAIHKIGSTGKSFFHTRVRIVDETGKDLPAGEAGEILVRGPHNMKEYWNRPDATAETIVDGWLHTGDVAVMDEEGFVTIQDRIKDMIISGGENVYPAEVENVLLQHPAIADAAVIGQDSPKWGESPLAVVVRNDAGLTESDVLAHCDGKLARFKLPRGAVFVDEIPRNPSGKILKRVLREQFPGPAPE
;
A
#
# COMPACT_ATOMS: atom_id res chain seq x y z
N MET A 1 -2.03 13.90 -1.99
CA MET A 1 -1.95 13.51 -3.42
C MET A 1 -2.11 14.75 -4.31
N THR A 2 -1.63 14.69 -5.56
CA THR A 2 -1.68 15.85 -6.50
C THR A 2 -3.11 16.16 -6.93
N GLU A 3 -3.92 15.15 -7.10
CA GLU A 3 -5.31 15.22 -7.57
C GLU A 3 -6.24 15.96 -6.60
N THR A 4 -5.87 16.08 -5.32
CA THR A 4 -6.61 16.88 -4.34
C THR A 4 -6.07 18.30 -4.18
N CYS A 5 -5.02 18.70 -4.94
CA CYS A 5 -4.38 20.03 -4.88
C CYS A 5 -3.99 20.50 -3.45
N GLY A 6 -4.01 19.60 -2.49
CA GLY A 6 -3.74 19.84 -1.07
C GLY A 6 -4.01 18.62 -0.19
N PRO A 7 -4.05 18.79 1.14
CA PRO A 7 -4.31 17.71 2.05
C PRO A 7 -5.77 17.25 1.99
N ALA A 8 -6.01 15.94 1.86
CA ALA A 8 -7.34 15.35 2.05
C ALA A 8 -7.62 15.10 3.54
N CYS A 9 -6.59 14.70 4.28
CA CYS A 9 -6.62 14.50 5.72
C CYS A 9 -5.53 15.32 6.39
N LEU A 10 -5.74 15.67 7.65
CA LEU A 10 -4.77 16.37 8.49
C LEU A 10 -4.83 15.82 9.90
N ILE A 11 -3.64 15.63 10.51
CA ILE A 11 -3.52 15.29 11.93
C ILE A 11 -2.96 16.48 12.70
N GLY A 12 -3.58 16.79 13.83
CA GLY A 12 -3.10 17.82 14.74
C GLY A 12 -1.91 17.33 15.59
N PRO A 13 -1.10 18.24 16.16
CA PRO A 13 0.05 17.85 16.96
C PRO A 13 -0.32 17.02 18.19
N ASP A 14 -1.46 17.29 18.81
CA ASP A 14 -1.91 16.56 19.99
C ASP A 14 -2.32 15.12 19.65
N ASP A 15 -2.97 14.93 18.49
CA ASP A 15 -3.39 13.60 18.02
C ASP A 15 -2.22 12.78 17.46
N ALA A 16 -1.21 13.42 16.88
CA ALA A 16 -0.07 12.75 16.23
C ALA A 16 0.70 11.83 17.19
N ILE A 17 0.71 12.14 18.49
CA ILE A 17 1.38 11.32 19.52
C ILE A 17 0.59 10.03 19.81
N HIS A 18 -0.74 10.10 19.73
CA HIS A 18 -1.64 9.01 20.12
C HIS A 18 -2.15 8.20 18.92
N LYS A 19 -2.11 8.78 17.73
CA LYS A 19 -2.58 8.18 16.46
C LYS A 19 -1.41 7.97 15.47
N ILE A 20 -0.34 7.37 15.97
CA ILE A 20 0.87 7.07 15.17
C ILE A 20 0.48 6.25 13.94
N GLY A 21 0.94 6.68 12.75
CA GLY A 21 0.64 6.03 11.46
C GLY A 21 -0.64 6.54 10.79
N SER A 22 -1.48 7.32 11.49
CA SER A 22 -2.65 7.94 10.85
C SER A 22 -2.27 9.17 10.02
N THR A 23 -2.99 9.37 8.91
CA THR A 23 -2.95 10.60 8.11
C THR A 23 -3.84 11.70 8.70
N GLY A 24 -4.58 11.40 9.76
CA GLY A 24 -5.50 12.31 10.42
C GLY A 24 -6.94 12.17 9.98
N LYS A 25 -7.75 13.19 10.28
CA LYS A 25 -9.16 13.31 9.91
C LYS A 25 -9.32 14.13 8.64
N SER A 26 -10.50 14.05 8.02
CA SER A 26 -10.82 14.87 6.84
C SER A 26 -10.51 16.35 7.07
N PHE A 27 -9.84 16.97 6.10
CA PHE A 27 -9.51 18.40 6.13
C PHE A 27 -10.77 19.28 5.92
N PHE A 28 -10.64 20.59 6.17
CA PHE A 28 -11.74 21.55 6.00
C PHE A 28 -12.38 21.42 4.61
N HIS A 29 -13.71 21.43 4.57
CA HIS A 29 -14.51 21.32 3.34
C HIS A 29 -14.27 20.03 2.53
N THR A 30 -13.58 19.04 3.11
CA THR A 30 -13.31 17.74 2.52
C THR A 30 -14.23 16.70 3.14
N ARG A 31 -14.74 15.80 2.31
CA ARG A 31 -15.40 14.57 2.75
C ARG A 31 -14.53 13.40 2.38
N VAL A 32 -14.37 12.46 3.30
CA VAL A 32 -13.64 11.21 3.12
C VAL A 32 -14.58 10.06 3.44
N ARG A 33 -14.54 9.02 2.61
CA ARG A 33 -15.27 7.76 2.82
C ARG A 33 -14.29 6.61 2.63
N ILE A 34 -14.52 5.51 3.35
CA ILE A 34 -13.89 4.21 3.09
C ILE A 34 -14.99 3.30 2.55
N VAL A 35 -14.77 2.75 1.36
CA VAL A 35 -15.78 1.98 0.65
C VAL A 35 -15.27 0.61 0.20
N ASP A 36 -16.21 -0.33 0.05
CA ASP A 36 -15.96 -1.60 -0.60
C ASP A 36 -15.89 -1.47 -2.13
N GLU A 37 -15.66 -2.59 -2.82
CA GLU A 37 -15.59 -2.66 -4.29
C GLU A 37 -16.89 -2.25 -4.99
N THR A 38 -18.03 -2.24 -4.28
CA THR A 38 -19.32 -1.79 -4.80
C THR A 38 -19.60 -0.30 -4.58
N GLY A 39 -18.69 0.41 -3.88
CA GLY A 39 -18.82 1.82 -3.52
C GLY A 39 -19.69 2.07 -2.28
N LYS A 40 -20.02 1.02 -1.51
CA LYS A 40 -20.75 1.10 -0.26
C LYS A 40 -19.81 1.42 0.90
N ASP A 41 -20.26 2.32 1.80
CA ASP A 41 -19.50 2.66 3.00
C ASP A 41 -19.25 1.45 3.90
N LEU A 42 -18.01 1.32 4.32
CA LEU A 42 -17.58 0.31 5.29
C LEU A 42 -17.66 0.87 6.72
N PRO A 43 -17.95 0.01 7.71
CA PRO A 43 -17.89 0.40 9.11
C PRO A 43 -16.45 0.72 9.55
N ALA A 44 -16.32 1.41 10.69
CA ALA A 44 -15.04 1.70 11.29
C ALA A 44 -14.24 0.42 11.55
N GLY A 45 -12.93 0.46 11.25
CA GLY A 45 -12.02 -0.67 11.42
C GLY A 45 -11.90 -1.59 10.21
N GLU A 46 -12.78 -1.47 9.21
CA GLU A 46 -12.68 -2.25 7.97
C GLU A 46 -11.86 -1.51 6.91
N ALA A 47 -11.08 -2.28 6.13
CA ALA A 47 -10.23 -1.75 5.08
C ALA A 47 -10.97 -1.68 3.74
N GLY A 48 -10.86 -0.53 3.06
CA GLY A 48 -11.46 -0.31 1.76
C GLY A 48 -10.81 0.85 1.02
N GLU A 49 -11.30 1.16 -0.18
CA GLU A 49 -10.81 2.30 -0.95
C GLU A 49 -11.18 3.63 -0.26
N ILE A 50 -10.21 4.52 -0.12
CA ILE A 50 -10.46 5.89 0.33
C ILE A 50 -10.95 6.74 -0.83
N LEU A 51 -12.15 7.29 -0.68
CA LEU A 51 -12.74 8.26 -1.60
C LEU A 51 -12.66 9.66 -1.01
N VAL A 52 -12.35 10.64 -1.85
CA VAL A 52 -12.24 12.04 -1.44
C VAL A 52 -13.17 12.92 -2.26
N ARG A 53 -13.92 13.79 -1.59
CA ARG A 53 -14.74 14.81 -2.23
C ARG A 53 -14.53 16.17 -1.58
N GLY A 54 -14.19 17.16 -2.40
CA GLY A 54 -14.00 18.53 -1.94
C GLY A 54 -13.80 19.50 -3.10
N PRO A 55 -13.94 20.83 -2.85
CA PRO A 55 -13.78 21.84 -3.89
C PRO A 55 -12.34 21.96 -4.41
N HIS A 56 -11.40 21.39 -3.70
CA HIS A 56 -9.97 21.36 -4.04
C HIS A 56 -9.58 20.16 -4.91
N ASN A 57 -10.49 19.20 -5.18
CA ASN A 57 -10.20 18.13 -6.11
C ASN A 57 -9.94 18.70 -7.50
N MET A 58 -9.01 18.09 -8.25
CA MET A 58 -8.77 18.42 -9.65
C MET A 58 -10.06 18.35 -10.46
N LYS A 59 -10.14 19.12 -11.54
CA LYS A 59 -11.27 19.04 -12.47
C LYS A 59 -11.14 17.85 -13.40
N GLU A 60 -9.94 17.63 -13.93
CA GLU A 60 -9.66 16.59 -14.91
C GLU A 60 -8.16 16.32 -15.04
N TYR A 61 -7.80 15.19 -15.61
CA TYR A 61 -6.48 14.96 -16.19
C TYR A 61 -6.41 15.59 -17.58
N TRP A 62 -5.39 16.40 -17.84
CA TRP A 62 -5.22 17.10 -19.11
C TRP A 62 -5.21 16.14 -20.30
N ASN A 63 -6.11 16.35 -21.26
CA ASN A 63 -6.29 15.51 -22.45
C ASN A 63 -6.50 13.99 -22.16
N ARG A 64 -7.03 13.65 -20.99
CA ARG A 64 -7.30 12.27 -20.59
C ARG A 64 -8.72 12.12 -20.03
N PRO A 65 -9.76 12.30 -20.88
CA PRO A 65 -11.15 12.22 -20.42
C PRO A 65 -11.51 10.82 -19.86
N ASP A 66 -11.00 9.75 -20.46
CA ASP A 66 -11.25 8.38 -19.99
C ASP A 66 -10.70 8.17 -18.58
N ALA A 67 -9.43 8.50 -18.35
CA ALA A 67 -8.80 8.40 -17.03
C ALA A 67 -9.49 9.31 -16.00
N THR A 68 -10.00 10.46 -16.44
CA THR A 68 -10.75 11.36 -15.57
C THR A 68 -12.08 10.73 -15.14
N ALA A 69 -12.82 10.14 -16.09
CA ALA A 69 -14.09 9.49 -15.81
C ALA A 69 -13.95 8.25 -14.90
N GLU A 70 -12.84 7.52 -15.03
CA GLU A 70 -12.51 6.41 -14.13
C GLU A 70 -12.16 6.89 -12.71
N THR A 71 -11.48 8.05 -12.61
CA THR A 71 -10.97 8.54 -11.33
C THR A 71 -12.00 9.40 -10.58
N ILE A 72 -12.85 10.14 -11.27
CA ILE A 72 -13.88 10.99 -10.66
C ILE A 72 -15.26 10.46 -11.04
N VAL A 73 -15.88 9.75 -10.10
CA VAL A 73 -17.21 9.14 -10.25
C VAL A 73 -18.19 9.83 -9.30
N ASP A 74 -19.27 10.35 -9.79
CA ASP A 74 -20.31 11.06 -9.00
C ASP A 74 -19.75 12.17 -8.09
N GLY A 75 -18.65 12.81 -8.53
CA GLY A 75 -17.96 13.87 -7.79
C GLY A 75 -17.08 13.36 -6.65
N TRP A 76 -16.88 12.06 -6.52
CA TRP A 76 -15.90 11.43 -5.66
C TRP A 76 -14.65 11.07 -6.43
N LEU A 77 -13.50 11.44 -5.88
CA LEU A 77 -12.20 11.05 -6.39
C LEU A 77 -11.84 9.68 -5.79
N HIS A 78 -11.70 8.69 -6.66
CA HIS A 78 -11.17 7.37 -6.35
C HIS A 78 -9.65 7.48 -6.26
N THR A 79 -9.10 7.29 -5.06
CA THR A 79 -7.66 7.52 -4.84
C THR A 79 -6.79 6.34 -5.28
N GLY A 80 -7.38 5.15 -5.34
CA GLY A 80 -6.67 3.90 -5.54
C GLY A 80 -5.81 3.49 -4.33
N ASP A 81 -5.97 4.16 -3.19
CA ASP A 81 -5.32 3.82 -1.93
C ASP A 81 -6.32 3.09 -1.02
N VAL A 82 -5.88 2.03 -0.36
CA VAL A 82 -6.64 1.32 0.68
C VAL A 82 -6.35 1.94 2.03
N ALA A 83 -7.39 2.19 2.79
CA ALA A 83 -7.29 2.77 4.12
C ALA A 83 -8.31 2.16 5.09
N VAL A 84 -8.06 2.36 6.37
CA VAL A 84 -8.99 2.07 7.46
C VAL A 84 -9.32 3.39 8.14
N MET A 85 -10.59 3.59 8.51
CA MET A 85 -11.02 4.71 9.34
C MET A 85 -11.45 4.18 10.70
N ASP A 86 -10.96 4.77 11.78
CA ASP A 86 -11.38 4.38 13.13
C ASP A 86 -12.71 5.06 13.53
N GLU A 87 -13.26 4.67 14.69
CA GLU A 87 -14.51 5.24 15.23
C GLU A 87 -14.45 6.75 15.47
N GLU A 88 -13.25 7.30 15.66
CA GLU A 88 -13.02 8.73 15.84
C GLU A 88 -12.83 9.49 14.51
N GLY A 89 -12.80 8.77 13.36
CA GLY A 89 -12.64 9.33 12.02
C GLY A 89 -11.19 9.55 11.59
N PHE A 90 -10.21 8.96 12.29
CA PHE A 90 -8.82 8.97 11.85
C PHE A 90 -8.58 7.93 10.77
N VAL A 91 -7.95 8.35 9.69
CA VAL A 91 -7.66 7.52 8.52
C VAL A 91 -6.22 7.04 8.57
N THR A 92 -6.01 5.74 8.40
CA THR A 92 -4.70 5.10 8.28
C THR A 92 -4.59 4.43 6.93
N ILE A 93 -3.67 4.90 6.08
CA ILE A 93 -3.40 4.29 4.77
C ILE A 93 -2.72 2.94 4.99
N GLN A 94 -3.23 1.92 4.32
CA GLN A 94 -2.66 0.56 4.35
C GLN A 94 -1.72 0.32 3.18
N ASP A 95 -2.19 0.54 1.96
CA ASP A 95 -1.40 0.38 0.73
C ASP A 95 -2.17 0.93 -0.49
N ARG A 96 -1.68 0.65 -1.68
CA ARG A 96 -2.38 0.88 -2.94
C ARG A 96 -3.15 -0.37 -3.40
N ILE A 97 -4.36 -0.18 -3.92
CA ILE A 97 -5.17 -1.27 -4.47
C ILE A 97 -4.37 -2.10 -5.48
N LYS A 98 -3.69 -1.45 -6.42
CA LYS A 98 -2.90 -2.10 -7.49
C LYS A 98 -1.64 -2.83 -7.01
N ASP A 99 -1.21 -2.56 -5.79
CA ASP A 99 -0.01 -3.17 -5.20
C ASP A 99 -0.37 -4.22 -4.15
N MET A 100 -1.64 -4.30 -3.74
CA MET A 100 -2.17 -5.33 -2.86
C MET A 100 -2.00 -6.71 -3.49
N ILE A 101 -1.61 -7.68 -2.69
CA ILE A 101 -1.36 -9.07 -3.09
C ILE A 101 -2.52 -9.92 -2.59
N ILE A 102 -3.13 -10.70 -3.47
CA ILE A 102 -4.22 -11.62 -3.09
C ILE A 102 -3.65 -13.02 -2.94
N SER A 103 -3.35 -13.40 -1.70
CA SER A 103 -2.74 -14.70 -1.39
C SER A 103 -3.75 -15.64 -0.74
N GLY A 104 -4.19 -16.65 -1.49
CA GLY A 104 -5.17 -17.63 -0.99
C GLY A 104 -6.54 -17.02 -0.65
N GLY A 105 -6.91 -15.93 -1.30
CA GLY A 105 -8.15 -15.19 -1.05
C GLY A 105 -8.05 -14.13 0.05
N GLU A 106 -6.88 -13.98 0.68
CA GLU A 106 -6.63 -12.99 1.72
C GLU A 106 -5.81 -11.82 1.18
N ASN A 107 -6.15 -10.61 1.60
CA ASN A 107 -5.45 -9.40 1.20
C ASN A 107 -4.15 -9.23 2.01
N VAL A 108 -3.03 -9.16 1.31
CA VAL A 108 -1.73 -8.84 1.88
C VAL A 108 -1.30 -7.46 1.40
N TYR A 109 -1.06 -6.57 2.35
CA TYR A 109 -0.59 -5.22 2.07
C TYR A 109 0.94 -5.19 2.12
N PRO A 110 1.63 -4.99 0.98
CA PRO A 110 3.08 -4.93 0.93
C PRO A 110 3.72 -4.02 1.96
N ALA A 111 3.15 -2.84 2.20
CA ALA A 111 3.67 -1.87 3.17
C ALA A 111 3.77 -2.43 4.60
N GLU A 112 2.84 -3.29 5.02
CA GLU A 112 2.90 -3.95 6.34
C GLU A 112 4.09 -4.88 6.43
N VAL A 113 4.34 -5.66 5.39
CA VAL A 113 5.48 -6.60 5.33
C VAL A 113 6.80 -5.85 5.21
N GLU A 114 6.86 -4.80 4.37
CA GLU A 114 8.01 -3.91 4.20
C GLU A 114 8.40 -3.26 5.53
N ASN A 115 7.42 -2.78 6.31
CA ASN A 115 7.66 -2.18 7.63
C ASN A 115 8.28 -3.18 8.62
N VAL A 116 7.91 -4.46 8.57
CA VAL A 116 8.53 -5.49 9.40
C VAL A 116 9.94 -5.79 8.92
N LEU A 117 10.16 -5.92 7.62
CA LEU A 117 11.49 -6.15 7.04
C LEU A 117 12.48 -5.05 7.40
N LEU A 118 12.07 -3.79 7.30
CA LEU A 118 12.92 -2.62 7.60
C LEU A 118 13.31 -2.50 9.08
N GLN A 119 12.69 -3.26 10.00
CA GLN A 119 13.14 -3.35 11.39
C GLN A 119 14.38 -4.25 11.56
N HIS A 120 14.76 -5.00 10.53
CA HIS A 120 15.95 -5.85 10.61
C HIS A 120 17.23 -5.02 10.37
N PRO A 121 18.23 -5.05 11.30
CA PRO A 121 19.39 -4.16 11.23
C PRO A 121 20.29 -4.37 9.99
N ALA A 122 20.26 -5.57 9.41
CA ALA A 122 21.04 -5.90 8.21
C ALA A 122 20.28 -5.59 6.90
N ILE A 123 19.08 -5.01 6.94
CA ILE A 123 18.31 -4.58 5.77
C ILE A 123 18.41 -3.08 5.62
N ALA A 124 18.88 -2.62 4.46
CA ALA A 124 18.99 -1.20 4.11
C ALA A 124 17.71 -0.65 3.49
N ASP A 125 17.08 -1.45 2.61
CA ASP A 125 15.84 -1.10 1.93
C ASP A 125 15.09 -2.40 1.59
N ALA A 126 13.76 -2.30 1.48
CA ALA A 126 12.91 -3.44 1.18
C ALA A 126 11.71 -3.03 0.34
N ALA A 127 11.33 -3.90 -0.59
CA ALA A 127 10.07 -3.83 -1.30
C ALA A 127 9.43 -5.22 -1.33
N VAL A 128 8.10 -5.28 -1.28
CA VAL A 128 7.36 -6.54 -1.40
C VAL A 128 6.46 -6.47 -2.62
N ILE A 129 6.52 -7.52 -3.42
CA ILE A 129 5.72 -7.68 -4.64
C ILE A 129 4.96 -9.00 -4.63
N GLY A 130 3.82 -9.05 -5.30
CA GLY A 130 3.15 -10.30 -5.62
C GLY A 130 3.87 -11.03 -6.73
N GLN A 131 4.05 -12.33 -6.56
CA GLN A 131 4.44 -13.27 -7.60
C GLN A 131 3.32 -14.27 -7.85
N ASP A 132 3.18 -14.71 -9.09
CA ASP A 132 2.25 -15.79 -9.41
C ASP A 132 2.56 -17.04 -8.58
N SER A 133 1.52 -17.66 -8.06
CA SER A 133 1.62 -18.88 -7.26
C SER A 133 0.54 -19.87 -7.68
N PRO A 134 0.89 -21.06 -8.20
CA PRO A 134 -0.08 -22.08 -8.61
C PRO A 134 -1.02 -22.50 -7.46
N LYS A 135 -0.55 -22.39 -6.23
CA LYS A 135 -1.31 -22.79 -5.04
C LYS A 135 -2.17 -21.68 -4.45
N TRP A 136 -1.70 -20.42 -4.50
CA TRP A 136 -2.28 -19.32 -3.76
C TRP A 136 -2.81 -18.18 -4.63
N GLY A 137 -2.73 -18.29 -5.97
CA GLY A 137 -2.95 -17.22 -6.92
C GLY A 137 -1.73 -16.29 -6.95
N GLU A 138 -1.51 -15.57 -5.87
CA GLU A 138 -0.29 -14.80 -5.66
C GLU A 138 0.37 -15.16 -4.33
N SER A 139 1.66 -14.87 -4.20
CA SER A 139 2.39 -14.95 -2.94
C SER A 139 3.38 -13.79 -2.80
N PRO A 140 3.58 -13.27 -1.56
CA PRO A 140 4.53 -12.19 -1.34
C PRO A 140 5.98 -12.64 -1.55
N LEU A 141 6.75 -11.86 -2.33
CA LEU A 141 8.20 -11.95 -2.46
C LEU A 141 8.83 -10.71 -1.84
N ALA A 142 9.80 -10.90 -0.96
CA ALA A 142 10.62 -9.82 -0.44
C ALA A 142 11.79 -9.52 -1.37
N VAL A 143 11.91 -8.27 -1.83
CA VAL A 143 13.06 -7.76 -2.58
C VAL A 143 13.85 -6.86 -1.63
N VAL A 144 15.10 -7.24 -1.31
CA VAL A 144 15.85 -6.70 -0.19
C VAL A 144 17.19 -6.14 -0.65
N VAL A 145 17.50 -4.92 -0.22
CA VAL A 145 18.84 -4.36 -0.23
C VAL A 145 19.46 -4.60 1.15
N ARG A 146 20.56 -5.32 1.20
CA ARG A 146 21.20 -5.69 2.47
C ARG A 146 22.40 -4.79 2.81
N ASN A 147 22.55 -4.47 4.10
CA ASN A 147 23.75 -3.81 4.65
C ASN A 147 24.88 -4.80 4.95
N ASP A 148 24.51 -6.08 5.14
CA ASP A 148 25.45 -7.15 5.50
C ASP A 148 25.36 -8.28 4.48
N ALA A 149 26.47 -8.58 3.83
CA ALA A 149 26.57 -9.68 2.86
C ALA A 149 26.27 -11.06 3.46
N GLY A 150 26.37 -11.22 4.77
CA GLY A 150 26.06 -12.44 5.50
C GLY A 150 24.55 -12.69 5.67
N LEU A 151 23.69 -11.70 5.44
CA LEU A 151 22.23 -11.87 5.53
C LEU A 151 21.75 -12.87 4.48
N THR A 152 21.08 -13.93 4.93
CA THR A 152 20.53 -14.99 4.07
C THR A 152 19.01 -14.84 3.90
N GLU A 153 18.45 -15.50 2.87
CA GLU A 153 17.01 -15.59 2.67
C GLU A 153 16.31 -16.15 3.91
N SER A 154 16.89 -17.19 4.52
CA SER A 154 16.34 -17.82 5.74
C SER A 154 16.25 -16.82 6.90
N ASP A 155 17.23 -15.93 7.06
CA ASP A 155 17.20 -14.91 8.11
C ASP A 155 16.09 -13.88 7.87
N VAL A 156 15.90 -13.47 6.61
CA VAL A 156 14.81 -12.54 6.21
C VAL A 156 13.45 -13.15 6.53
N LEU A 157 13.23 -14.40 6.14
CA LEU A 157 11.95 -15.09 6.39
C LEU A 157 11.72 -15.32 7.88
N ALA A 158 12.74 -15.76 8.62
CA ALA A 158 12.67 -15.96 10.06
C ALA A 158 12.38 -14.66 10.82
N HIS A 159 12.88 -13.51 10.33
CA HIS A 159 12.58 -12.21 10.94
C HIS A 159 11.10 -11.82 10.87
N CYS A 160 10.39 -12.26 9.84
CA CYS A 160 8.96 -12.02 9.66
C CYS A 160 8.10 -12.97 10.50
N ASP A 161 8.62 -14.14 10.84
CA ASP A 161 7.85 -15.15 11.59
C ASP A 161 7.49 -14.64 12.99
N GLY A 162 6.24 -14.89 13.40
CA GLY A 162 5.69 -14.38 14.65
C GLY A 162 5.36 -12.89 14.71
N LYS A 163 5.78 -12.12 13.70
CA LYS A 163 5.46 -10.67 13.59
C LYS A 163 4.31 -10.40 12.62
N LEU A 164 4.11 -11.29 11.65
CA LEU A 164 3.06 -11.20 10.64
C LEU A 164 2.13 -12.41 10.72
N ALA A 165 0.89 -12.23 10.30
CA ALA A 165 -0.03 -13.34 10.10
C ALA A 165 0.54 -14.29 9.03
N ARG A 166 0.26 -15.59 9.15
CA ARG A 166 0.88 -16.64 8.36
C ARG A 166 0.72 -16.49 6.84
N PHE A 167 -0.42 -15.96 6.40
CA PHE A 167 -0.70 -15.71 4.99
C PHE A 167 0.04 -14.48 4.43
N LYS A 168 0.51 -13.57 5.30
CA LYS A 168 1.29 -12.38 4.95
C LYS A 168 2.79 -12.64 4.85
N LEU A 169 3.28 -13.79 5.31
CA LEU A 169 4.70 -14.12 5.30
C LEU A 169 5.22 -14.20 3.86
N PRO A 170 6.35 -13.53 3.54
CA PRO A 170 7.02 -13.73 2.27
C PRO A 170 7.34 -15.21 2.05
N ARG A 171 7.18 -15.69 0.82
CA ARG A 171 7.50 -17.07 0.43
C ARG A 171 8.94 -17.21 -0.09
N GLY A 172 9.60 -16.10 -0.29
CA GLY A 172 11.00 -16.03 -0.69
C GLY A 172 11.55 -14.63 -0.47
N ALA A 173 12.86 -14.51 -0.51
CA ALA A 173 13.56 -13.24 -0.50
C ALA A 173 14.67 -13.24 -1.55
N VAL A 174 14.75 -12.17 -2.33
CA VAL A 174 15.82 -11.93 -3.29
C VAL A 174 16.61 -10.69 -2.90
N PHE A 175 17.91 -10.71 -3.19
CA PHE A 175 18.79 -9.59 -2.89
C PHE A 175 19.12 -8.82 -4.16
N VAL A 176 19.05 -7.50 -4.04
CA VAL A 176 19.38 -6.55 -5.11
C VAL A 176 20.33 -5.48 -4.57
N ASP A 177 21.05 -4.81 -5.47
CA ASP A 177 21.91 -3.70 -5.11
C ASP A 177 21.10 -2.43 -4.80
N GLU A 178 20.01 -2.22 -5.52
CA GLU A 178 19.10 -1.09 -5.31
C GLU A 178 17.64 -1.42 -5.68
N ILE A 179 16.68 -0.75 -5.04
CA ILE A 179 15.26 -0.81 -5.38
C ILE A 179 14.93 0.33 -6.35
N PRO A 180 14.38 0.02 -7.56
CA PRO A 180 14.08 1.04 -8.55
C PRO A 180 13.01 2.01 -8.05
N ARG A 181 13.29 3.31 -8.17
CA ARG A 181 12.39 4.40 -7.77
C ARG A 181 12.20 5.40 -8.90
N ASN A 182 11.06 6.05 -8.92
CA ASN A 182 10.84 7.18 -9.80
C ASN A 182 11.54 8.45 -9.25
N PRO A 183 11.59 9.57 -10.02
CA PRO A 183 12.23 10.82 -9.53
C PRO A 183 11.60 11.40 -8.25
N SER A 184 10.37 11.02 -7.90
CA SER A 184 9.72 11.43 -6.64
C SER A 184 10.00 10.49 -5.46
N GLY A 185 10.86 9.48 -5.63
CA GLY A 185 11.25 8.51 -4.59
C GLY A 185 10.30 7.32 -4.43
N LYS A 186 9.23 7.20 -5.22
CA LYS A 186 8.29 6.08 -5.12
C LYS A 186 8.87 4.81 -5.75
N ILE A 187 8.77 3.69 -5.05
CA ILE A 187 9.17 2.37 -5.54
C ILE A 187 8.40 2.02 -6.83
N LEU A 188 9.13 1.57 -7.84
CA LEU A 188 8.58 1.10 -9.11
C LEU A 188 8.32 -0.42 -9.04
N LYS A 189 7.30 -0.83 -8.26
CA LYS A 189 6.95 -2.26 -8.08
C LYS A 189 6.68 -2.99 -9.40
N ARG A 190 6.18 -2.28 -10.43
CA ARG A 190 6.01 -2.84 -11.78
C ARG A 190 7.34 -3.36 -12.34
N VAL A 191 8.43 -2.59 -12.19
CA VAL A 191 9.76 -2.99 -12.67
C VAL A 191 10.26 -4.22 -11.91
N LEU A 192 10.01 -4.28 -10.60
CA LEU A 192 10.37 -5.44 -9.79
C LEU A 192 9.59 -6.70 -10.20
N ARG A 193 8.29 -6.59 -10.49
CA ARG A 193 7.48 -7.72 -10.98
C ARG A 193 7.98 -8.24 -12.34
N GLU A 194 8.43 -7.34 -13.23
CA GLU A 194 9.05 -7.72 -14.53
C GLU A 194 10.41 -8.41 -14.35
N GLN A 195 11.20 -8.01 -13.34
CA GLN A 195 12.51 -8.61 -13.03
C GLN A 195 12.40 -9.96 -12.31
N PHE A 196 11.39 -10.12 -11.48
CA PHE A 196 11.17 -11.30 -10.65
C PHE A 196 9.78 -11.89 -10.91
N PRO A 197 9.50 -12.36 -12.14
CA PRO A 197 8.25 -13.05 -12.42
C PRO A 197 8.19 -14.32 -11.56
N GLY A 198 7.01 -14.68 -11.09
CA GLY A 198 6.79 -15.97 -10.41
C GLY A 198 7.03 -17.15 -11.33
N PRO A 199 7.01 -18.39 -10.82
CA PRO A 199 7.02 -19.58 -11.65
C PRO A 199 5.85 -19.50 -12.64
N ALA A 200 6.12 -19.82 -13.92
CA ALA A 200 5.09 -19.82 -14.95
C ALA A 200 3.92 -20.72 -14.50
N PRO A 201 2.65 -20.33 -14.74
CA PRO A 201 1.52 -21.21 -14.50
C PRO A 201 1.71 -22.49 -15.37
N GLU A 202 1.58 -23.66 -14.73
CA GLU A 202 1.61 -24.98 -15.41
C GLU A 202 0.41 -25.15 -16.34
#